data_58c44a16f127d76ca1feb27d4c15442d
#
_entry.id   58c44a16f127d76ca1feb27d4c15442d
#
_cell.length_a   1.000
_cell.length_b   1.000
_cell.length_c   1.000
_cell.angle_alpha   90.00
_cell.angle_beta   90.00
_cell.angle_gamma   90.00
#
_symmetry.space_group_name_H-M   'P 1'
#
loop_
_entity.id
_entity.type
_entity.pdbx_description
1 polymer ?
#
loop_
_entity_poly.entity_id
_entity_poly.type
_entity_poly.pdbx_seq_one_letter_code
_entity_poly.pdbx_strand_id
1 'polypeptide(L)'
;MDETTSTPADSTPVTGVPSGVPSLPSLEGCMAAVSANETSGIGALGALSGSLKHSCPELAAILQSSAVRTSLDIYKRQDAEAVRQQAGLMQEATWANICLMAAGVASGLVLAITAQPSTPEYAALMTLGLGIVTLALGAAGTFFGYLARDQGRISRWQARRGEAEIARLAVFTTVGDKAAEAGPAVALHGLALVVCHLLNDQRNWLGARALRHRKSSETTSRWGGLANALAFIGGSGAIIVSQVKGSVWIVFAGVVGAAIAAYATNRDALLRDRANADRYEKAQVALDGLAGRTDEVAAQIAAGEPKALVAFTDAVTDLLATEHKQWLEGTAQAEALLSKLDAQLKQLTEKKT
;
A
#
# COMPACT_ATOMS: atom_id res chain seq x y z
N MET A 1 45.11 10.53 -77.90
CA MET A 1 45.25 11.98 -77.83
C MET A 1 43.90 12.57 -78.08
N ASP A 2 43.28 12.99 -77.01
CA ASP A 2 42.40 14.13 -76.90
C ASP A 2 41.82 14.14 -75.49
N GLU A 3 42.40 15.04 -74.72
CA GLU A 3 41.95 15.41 -73.38
C GLU A 3 40.68 16.28 -73.54
N THR A 4 39.58 15.80 -73.07
CA THR A 4 38.38 16.64 -72.85
C THR A 4 38.23 16.98 -71.37
N THR A 5 38.67 18.13 -71.00
CA THR A 5 38.45 18.86 -69.77
C THR A 5 37.00 19.14 -69.52
N SER A 6 36.38 18.45 -68.55
CA SER A 6 35.02 18.75 -68.03
C SER A 6 35.09 19.69 -66.86
N THR A 7 34.55 20.88 -67.05
CA THR A 7 34.34 21.95 -66.06
C THR A 7 33.38 21.45 -64.97
N PRO A 8 33.67 21.71 -63.65
CA PRO A 8 32.74 21.37 -62.59
C PRO A 8 31.61 22.40 -62.57
N ALA A 9 30.38 21.84 -62.52
CA ALA A 9 29.15 22.60 -62.32
C ALA A 9 29.11 23.25 -60.94
N ASP A 10 28.90 24.54 -60.97
CA ASP A 10 28.70 25.44 -59.82
C ASP A 10 27.43 25.03 -59.05
N SER A 11 27.56 24.37 -57.91
CA SER A 11 26.50 24.01 -57.00
C SER A 11 26.24 25.17 -56.02
N THR A 12 25.38 26.07 -56.41
CA THR A 12 24.78 27.07 -55.49
C THR A 12 24.13 26.35 -54.32
N PRO A 13 24.45 26.68 -53.04
CA PRO A 13 23.76 26.14 -51.88
C PRO A 13 22.35 26.71 -51.85
N VAL A 14 21.37 25.82 -51.87
CA VAL A 14 19.98 26.15 -51.59
C VAL A 14 19.85 26.51 -50.10
N THR A 15 20.09 27.78 -49.80
CA THR A 15 19.79 28.38 -48.51
C THR A 15 18.33 28.77 -48.50
N GLY A 16 17.52 28.06 -47.73
CA GLY A 16 16.12 28.41 -47.57
C GLY A 16 15.31 27.35 -46.85
N VAL A 17 15.80 26.82 -45.72
CA VAL A 17 14.91 26.18 -44.76
C VAL A 17 14.14 27.33 -44.07
N PRO A 18 12.81 27.42 -44.13
CA PRO A 18 12.07 28.42 -43.41
C PRO A 18 12.29 28.23 -41.89
N SER A 19 13.12 29.11 -41.34
CA SER A 19 13.34 29.28 -39.91
C SER A 19 12.05 29.84 -39.28
N GLY A 20 11.11 28.96 -38.86
CA GLY A 20 9.84 29.42 -38.31
C GLY A 20 9.01 28.31 -37.63
N VAL A 21 9.45 27.06 -37.64
CA VAL A 21 8.78 26.03 -36.85
C VAL A 21 9.32 26.16 -35.41
N PRO A 22 8.49 26.53 -34.43
CA PRO A 22 8.95 26.57 -33.04
C PRO A 22 9.47 25.19 -32.66
N SER A 23 10.72 25.16 -32.17
CA SER A 23 11.32 23.91 -31.71
C SER A 23 10.49 23.34 -30.57
N LEU A 24 10.10 22.06 -30.65
CA LEU A 24 9.39 21.37 -29.58
C LEU A 24 10.24 21.40 -28.29
N PRO A 25 9.62 21.55 -27.11
CA PRO A 25 10.35 21.48 -25.84
C PRO A 25 10.94 20.07 -25.65
N SER A 26 12.11 19.97 -25.03
CA SER A 26 12.67 18.66 -24.62
C SER A 26 11.85 18.09 -23.47
N LEU A 27 11.79 16.75 -23.37
CA LEU A 27 11.11 16.09 -22.25
C LEU A 27 11.69 16.52 -20.89
N GLU A 28 13.00 16.66 -20.79
CA GLU A 28 13.70 17.12 -19.59
C GLU A 28 13.24 18.54 -19.18
N GLY A 29 13.13 19.46 -20.14
CA GLY A 29 12.59 20.80 -19.90
C GLY A 29 11.13 20.77 -19.44
N CYS A 30 10.31 19.88 -20.02
CA CYS A 30 8.94 19.68 -19.59
C CYS A 30 8.87 19.11 -18.15
N MET A 31 9.73 18.14 -17.83
CA MET A 31 9.81 17.55 -16.49
C MET A 31 10.25 18.59 -15.46
N ALA A 32 11.21 19.45 -15.76
CA ALA A 32 11.61 20.55 -14.88
C ALA A 32 10.44 21.53 -14.63
N ALA A 33 9.66 21.84 -15.66
CA ALA A 33 8.51 22.73 -15.54
C ALA A 33 7.39 22.16 -14.64
N VAL A 34 7.13 20.84 -14.71
CA VAL A 34 6.09 20.17 -13.90
C VAL A 34 6.58 19.78 -12.50
N SER A 35 7.91 19.68 -12.28
CA SER A 35 8.50 19.33 -10.98
C SER A 35 8.87 20.55 -10.14
N ALA A 36 8.63 21.77 -10.60
CA ALA A 36 9.02 23.03 -9.94
C ALA A 36 8.44 23.23 -8.53
N ASN A 37 7.41 22.45 -8.14
CA ASN A 37 6.91 22.36 -6.78
C ASN A 37 7.41 21.06 -6.14
N GLU A 38 8.05 21.14 -4.97
CA GLU A 38 8.61 20.01 -4.23
C GLU A 38 7.58 18.92 -3.80
N THR A 39 6.29 19.15 -4.01
CA THR A 39 5.22 18.20 -3.68
C THR A 39 4.93 17.31 -4.88
N SER A 40 5.17 16.01 -4.73
CA SER A 40 4.80 14.98 -5.72
C SER A 40 3.36 14.50 -5.55
N GLY A 41 2.84 13.82 -6.58
CA GLY A 41 1.55 13.17 -6.56
C GLY A 41 0.37 14.05 -6.95
N ILE A 42 -0.82 13.44 -6.97
CA ILE A 42 -2.07 14.08 -7.42
C ILE A 42 -2.46 15.32 -6.60
N GLY A 43 -2.08 15.36 -5.32
CA GLY A 43 -2.37 16.51 -4.44
C GLY A 43 -1.74 17.82 -4.91
N ALA A 44 -0.62 17.75 -5.61
CA ALA A 44 0.13 18.89 -6.14
C ALA A 44 -0.51 19.52 -7.38
N LEU A 45 -1.35 18.79 -8.12
CA LEU A 45 -1.87 19.23 -9.42
C LEU A 45 -2.64 20.55 -9.37
N GLY A 46 -3.30 20.83 -8.25
CA GLY A 46 -4.01 22.11 -8.06
C GLY A 46 -3.06 23.33 -8.03
N ALA A 47 -1.93 23.20 -7.34
CA ALA A 47 -0.89 24.23 -7.26
C ALA A 47 -0.09 24.33 -8.57
N LEU A 48 0.17 23.18 -9.20
CA LEU A 48 0.93 23.07 -10.45
C LEU A 48 0.29 23.89 -11.59
N SER A 49 -1.03 23.96 -11.65
CA SER A 49 -1.72 24.74 -12.67
C SER A 49 -1.34 26.23 -12.65
N GLY A 50 -0.93 26.75 -11.48
CA GLY A 50 -0.43 28.12 -11.34
C GLY A 50 0.97 28.30 -11.94
N SER A 51 1.89 27.39 -11.68
CA SER A 51 3.27 27.44 -12.18
C SER A 51 3.34 27.20 -13.70
N LEU A 52 2.47 26.34 -14.23
CA LEU A 52 2.41 26.03 -15.66
C LEU A 52 1.83 27.14 -16.54
N LYS A 53 1.21 28.16 -15.98
CA LYS A 53 0.63 29.27 -16.78
C LYS A 53 1.62 29.97 -17.72
N HIS A 54 2.89 29.98 -17.35
CA HIS A 54 3.93 30.63 -18.15
C HIS A 54 4.64 29.65 -19.11
N SER A 55 4.84 28.40 -18.72
CA SER A 55 5.55 27.38 -19.49
C SER A 55 4.66 26.61 -20.46
N CYS A 56 3.42 26.30 -20.06
CA CYS A 56 2.43 25.60 -20.88
C CYS A 56 1.00 26.00 -20.47
N PRO A 57 0.50 27.17 -20.95
CA PRO A 57 -0.81 27.70 -20.58
C PRO A 57 -1.97 26.76 -20.94
N GLU A 58 -1.84 26.00 -22.03
CA GLU A 58 -2.84 25.03 -22.46
C GLU A 58 -2.97 23.85 -21.48
N LEU A 59 -1.84 23.28 -21.01
CA LEU A 59 -1.89 22.26 -19.97
C LEU A 59 -2.43 22.82 -18.65
N ALA A 60 -2.08 24.06 -18.31
CA ALA A 60 -2.65 24.73 -17.15
C ALA A 60 -4.17 24.87 -17.26
N ALA A 61 -4.70 25.20 -18.44
CA ALA A 61 -6.14 25.26 -18.71
C ALA A 61 -6.80 23.87 -18.61
N ILE A 62 -6.15 22.81 -19.10
CA ILE A 62 -6.62 21.43 -18.97
C ILE A 62 -6.74 21.04 -17.49
N LEU A 63 -5.73 21.33 -16.66
CA LEU A 63 -5.75 21.07 -15.22
C LEU A 63 -6.84 21.88 -14.49
N GLN A 64 -7.23 23.04 -15.02
CA GLN A 64 -8.30 23.84 -14.48
C GLN A 64 -9.70 23.48 -15.01
N SER A 65 -9.79 22.55 -15.96
CA SER A 65 -11.08 22.14 -16.53
C SER A 65 -12.00 21.53 -15.46
N SER A 66 -13.30 21.67 -15.64
CA SER A 66 -14.30 21.16 -14.70
C SER A 66 -14.18 19.64 -14.48
N ALA A 67 -13.88 18.88 -15.53
CA ALA A 67 -13.71 17.42 -15.45
C ALA A 67 -12.55 17.05 -14.51
N VAL A 68 -11.36 17.64 -14.69
CA VAL A 68 -10.18 17.39 -13.84
C VAL A 68 -10.44 17.84 -12.40
N ARG A 69 -11.01 19.04 -12.19
CA ARG A 69 -11.32 19.54 -10.84
C ARG A 69 -12.32 18.66 -10.12
N THR A 70 -13.39 18.25 -10.78
CA THR A 70 -14.38 17.34 -10.17
C THR A 70 -13.74 16.02 -9.74
N SER A 71 -12.91 15.41 -10.58
CA SER A 71 -12.21 14.17 -10.24
C SER A 71 -11.20 14.38 -9.08
N LEU A 72 -10.49 15.52 -9.05
CA LEU A 72 -9.60 15.86 -7.92
C LEU A 72 -10.36 16.05 -6.61
N ASP A 73 -11.52 16.68 -6.64
CA ASP A 73 -12.34 16.91 -5.44
C ASP A 73 -12.95 15.59 -4.93
N ILE A 74 -13.38 14.69 -5.85
CA ILE A 74 -13.82 13.36 -5.49
C ILE A 74 -12.66 12.60 -4.85
N TYR A 75 -11.49 12.58 -5.49
CA TYR A 75 -10.30 11.92 -4.94
C TYR A 75 -10.00 12.39 -3.52
N LYS A 76 -9.84 13.70 -3.31
CA LYS A 76 -9.48 14.27 -2.00
C LYS A 76 -10.47 13.90 -0.92
N ARG A 77 -11.77 13.96 -1.22
CA ARG A 77 -12.82 13.62 -0.26
C ARG A 77 -12.83 12.13 0.07
N GLN A 78 -12.76 11.27 -0.94
CA GLN A 78 -12.84 9.83 -0.75
C GLN A 78 -11.57 9.24 -0.12
N ASP A 79 -10.39 9.74 -0.50
CA ASP A 79 -9.13 9.32 0.09
C ASP A 79 -9.04 9.72 1.57
N ALA A 80 -9.39 10.96 1.91
CA ALA A 80 -9.42 11.40 3.31
C ALA A 80 -10.38 10.57 4.17
N GLU A 81 -11.54 10.19 3.62
CA GLU A 81 -12.50 9.34 4.32
C GLU A 81 -11.97 7.90 4.46
N ALA A 82 -11.39 7.35 3.39
CA ALA A 82 -10.79 6.01 3.42
C ALA A 82 -9.66 5.92 4.45
N VAL A 83 -8.77 6.92 4.52
CA VAL A 83 -7.67 6.99 5.50
C VAL A 83 -8.21 7.01 6.93
N ARG A 84 -9.26 7.82 7.21
CA ARG A 84 -9.88 7.87 8.55
C ARG A 84 -10.48 6.53 8.95
N GLN A 85 -11.22 5.88 8.04
CA GLN A 85 -11.85 4.58 8.31
C GLN A 85 -10.81 3.49 8.51
N GLN A 86 -9.74 3.48 7.70
CA GLN A 86 -8.61 2.55 7.87
C GLN A 86 -7.95 2.71 9.23
N ALA A 87 -7.66 3.95 9.64
CA ALA A 87 -7.01 4.22 10.92
C ALA A 87 -7.83 3.67 12.09
N GLY A 88 -9.16 3.86 12.09
CA GLY A 88 -10.06 3.32 13.11
C GLY A 88 -10.05 1.78 13.15
N LEU A 89 -10.20 1.12 12.00
CA LEU A 89 -10.17 -0.35 11.90
C LEU A 89 -8.85 -0.93 12.38
N MET A 90 -7.72 -0.33 11.97
CA MET A 90 -6.39 -0.78 12.39
C MET A 90 -6.14 -0.58 13.88
N GLN A 91 -6.63 0.50 14.46
CA GLN A 91 -6.52 0.77 15.89
C GLN A 91 -7.32 -0.27 16.70
N GLU A 92 -8.57 -0.54 16.32
CA GLU A 92 -9.41 -1.54 16.98
C GLU A 92 -8.81 -2.95 16.90
N ALA A 93 -8.33 -3.35 15.72
CA ALA A 93 -7.65 -4.63 15.54
C ALA A 93 -6.36 -4.74 16.38
N THR A 94 -5.61 -3.65 16.51
CA THR A 94 -4.42 -3.60 17.35
C THR A 94 -4.78 -3.75 18.83
N TRP A 95 -5.79 -3.04 19.31
CA TRP A 95 -6.26 -3.16 20.70
C TRP A 95 -6.80 -4.55 21.00
N ALA A 96 -7.57 -5.15 20.08
CA ALA A 96 -8.04 -6.52 20.20
C ALA A 96 -6.87 -7.49 20.46
N ASN A 97 -5.85 -7.43 19.63
CA ASN A 97 -4.69 -8.32 19.72
C ASN A 97 -3.88 -8.08 21.01
N ILE A 98 -3.67 -6.82 21.42
CA ILE A 98 -2.95 -6.47 22.66
C ILE A 98 -3.72 -6.98 23.88
N CYS A 99 -5.03 -6.73 23.94
CA CYS A 99 -5.87 -7.18 25.08
C CYS A 99 -5.89 -8.71 25.19
N LEU A 100 -6.02 -9.43 24.07
CA LEU A 100 -6.01 -10.90 24.07
C LEU A 100 -4.64 -11.47 24.48
N MET A 101 -3.55 -10.89 24.00
CA MET A 101 -2.20 -11.29 24.41
C MET A 101 -2.00 -11.03 25.91
N ALA A 102 -2.38 -9.87 26.40
CA ALA A 102 -2.26 -9.51 27.83
C ALA A 102 -3.13 -10.43 28.72
N ALA A 103 -4.35 -10.78 28.28
CA ALA A 103 -5.19 -11.76 28.96
C ALA A 103 -4.53 -13.13 29.03
N GLY A 104 -3.86 -13.58 27.94
CA GLY A 104 -3.10 -14.84 27.93
C GLY A 104 -1.94 -14.82 28.92
N VAL A 105 -1.16 -13.75 28.96
CA VAL A 105 -0.06 -13.58 29.93
C VAL A 105 -0.57 -13.57 31.36
N ALA A 106 -1.64 -12.83 31.65
CA ALA A 106 -2.26 -12.78 32.98
C ALA A 106 -2.80 -14.15 33.42
N SER A 107 -3.44 -14.89 32.50
CA SER A 107 -3.86 -16.28 32.76
C SER A 107 -2.69 -17.20 33.11
N GLY A 108 -1.57 -17.08 32.39
CA GLY A 108 -0.37 -17.84 32.68
C GLY A 108 0.20 -17.52 34.06
N LEU A 109 0.15 -16.25 34.48
CA LEU A 109 0.60 -15.84 35.82
C LEU A 109 -0.32 -16.39 36.92
N VAL A 110 -1.64 -16.39 36.71
CA VAL A 110 -2.58 -17.07 37.62
C VAL A 110 -2.22 -18.53 37.80
N LEU A 111 -2.00 -19.26 36.69
CA LEU A 111 -1.59 -20.66 36.74
C LEU A 111 -0.26 -20.86 37.50
N ALA A 112 0.72 -19.98 37.29
CA ALA A 112 2.01 -20.06 37.97
C ALA A 112 1.88 -19.84 39.48
N ILE A 113 1.04 -18.90 39.93
CA ILE A 113 0.81 -18.63 41.34
C ILE A 113 0.06 -19.80 42.02
N THR A 114 -0.99 -20.31 41.39
CA THR A 114 -1.83 -21.38 41.97
C THR A 114 -1.15 -22.74 42.01
N ALA A 115 -0.16 -22.97 41.17
CA ALA A 115 0.61 -24.24 41.14
C ALA A 115 1.76 -24.29 42.16
N GLN A 116 2.02 -23.22 42.93
CA GLN A 116 3.04 -23.24 43.99
C GLN A 116 2.55 -24.01 45.23
N PRO A 117 3.34 -24.97 45.77
CA PRO A 117 2.91 -25.81 46.88
C PRO A 117 2.75 -25.07 48.23
N SER A 118 3.35 -23.88 48.36
CA SER A 118 3.21 -22.99 49.55
C SER A 118 2.69 -21.64 49.08
N THR A 119 1.38 -21.53 48.92
CA THR A 119 0.77 -20.24 48.59
C THR A 119 0.62 -19.37 49.82
N PRO A 120 1.21 -18.18 49.87
CA PRO A 120 1.00 -17.21 50.93
C PRO A 120 -0.49 -16.80 51.00
N GLU A 121 -0.99 -16.36 52.19
CA GLU A 121 -2.40 -15.95 52.34
C GLU A 121 -2.84 -14.89 51.31
N TYR A 122 -1.93 -13.99 50.92
CA TYR A 122 -2.21 -13.00 49.89
C TYR A 122 -2.30 -13.56 48.45
N ALA A 123 -1.88 -14.82 48.22
CA ALA A 123 -1.95 -15.42 46.87
C ALA A 123 -3.39 -15.59 46.40
N ALA A 124 -4.33 -15.86 47.27
CA ALA A 124 -5.75 -15.96 46.92
C ALA A 124 -6.29 -14.60 46.41
N LEU A 125 -5.92 -13.50 47.08
CA LEU A 125 -6.32 -12.16 46.65
C LEU A 125 -5.66 -11.74 45.33
N MET A 126 -4.37 -12.05 45.16
CA MET A 126 -3.66 -11.82 43.88
C MET A 126 -4.28 -12.62 42.73
N THR A 127 -4.60 -13.87 42.96
CA THR A 127 -5.22 -14.74 41.96
C THR A 127 -6.60 -14.22 41.55
N LEU A 128 -7.41 -13.78 42.52
CA LEU A 128 -8.70 -13.16 42.25
C LEU A 128 -8.54 -11.87 41.44
N GLY A 129 -7.61 -10.98 41.85
CA GLY A 129 -7.34 -9.74 41.13
C GLY A 129 -6.88 -9.97 39.69
N LEU A 130 -5.92 -10.87 39.49
CA LEU A 130 -5.45 -11.25 38.15
C LEU A 130 -6.55 -11.95 37.33
N GLY A 131 -7.41 -12.76 37.94
CA GLY A 131 -8.56 -13.36 37.29
C GLY A 131 -9.55 -12.32 36.75
N ILE A 132 -9.85 -11.29 37.56
CA ILE A 132 -10.69 -10.17 37.14
C ILE A 132 -10.03 -9.39 35.97
N VAL A 133 -8.73 -9.11 36.06
CA VAL A 133 -7.97 -8.43 34.99
C VAL A 133 -8.00 -9.28 33.71
N THR A 134 -7.78 -10.58 33.80
CA THR A 134 -7.85 -11.51 32.66
C THR A 134 -9.21 -11.47 31.99
N LEU A 135 -10.29 -11.53 32.78
CA LEU A 135 -11.66 -11.48 32.28
C LEU A 135 -11.93 -10.13 31.58
N ALA A 136 -11.54 -9.03 32.21
CA ALA A 136 -11.74 -7.69 31.64
C ALA A 136 -10.96 -7.51 30.32
N LEU A 137 -9.70 -7.94 30.28
CA LEU A 137 -8.87 -7.88 29.05
C LEU A 137 -9.41 -8.81 27.96
N GLY A 138 -9.87 -10.03 28.29
CA GLY A 138 -10.50 -10.96 27.37
C GLY A 138 -11.78 -10.38 26.77
N ALA A 139 -12.64 -9.81 27.61
CA ALA A 139 -13.88 -9.14 27.17
C ALA A 139 -13.58 -7.93 26.27
N ALA A 140 -12.63 -7.07 26.66
CA ALA A 140 -12.20 -5.92 25.85
C ALA A 140 -11.62 -6.38 24.51
N GLY A 141 -10.74 -7.38 24.49
CA GLY A 141 -10.15 -7.92 23.27
C GLY A 141 -11.21 -8.50 22.32
N THR A 142 -12.18 -9.22 22.86
CA THR A 142 -13.33 -9.75 22.09
C THR A 142 -14.18 -8.61 21.52
N PHE A 143 -14.48 -7.59 22.32
CA PHE A 143 -15.26 -6.43 21.89
C PHE A 143 -14.55 -5.65 20.77
N PHE A 144 -13.28 -5.31 20.92
CA PHE A 144 -12.51 -4.66 19.87
C PHE A 144 -12.36 -5.53 18.63
N GLY A 145 -12.19 -6.84 18.79
CA GLY A 145 -12.16 -7.81 17.70
C GLY A 145 -13.47 -7.84 16.92
N TYR A 146 -14.60 -7.76 17.61
CA TYR A 146 -15.91 -7.64 16.97
C TYR A 146 -16.05 -6.34 16.17
N LEU A 147 -15.65 -5.20 16.74
CA LEU A 147 -15.68 -3.92 16.04
C LEU A 147 -14.76 -3.90 14.79
N ALA A 148 -13.57 -4.48 14.91
CA ALA A 148 -12.61 -4.55 13.80
C ALA A 148 -13.08 -5.46 12.65
N ARG A 149 -13.99 -6.41 12.93
CA ARG A 149 -14.54 -7.36 11.94
C ARG A 149 -15.90 -6.93 11.38
N ASP A 150 -16.37 -5.73 11.69
CA ASP A 150 -17.63 -5.22 11.12
C ASP A 150 -17.50 -5.11 9.59
N GLN A 151 -18.10 -6.07 8.89
CA GLN A 151 -18.06 -6.18 7.43
C GLN A 151 -18.64 -4.92 6.75
N GLY A 152 -19.62 -4.29 7.36
CA GLY A 152 -20.20 -3.05 6.83
C GLY A 152 -19.20 -1.89 6.86
N ARG A 153 -18.31 -1.83 7.85
CA ARG A 153 -17.24 -0.81 7.93
C ARG A 153 -16.11 -1.11 6.97
N ILE A 154 -15.70 -2.38 6.86
CA ILE A 154 -14.66 -2.82 5.93
C ILE A 154 -15.09 -2.55 4.50
N SER A 155 -16.31 -2.96 4.12
CA SER A 155 -16.85 -2.73 2.77
C SER A 155 -16.95 -1.24 2.43
N ARG A 156 -17.37 -0.38 3.39
CA ARG A 156 -17.39 1.07 3.19
C ARG A 156 -15.99 1.63 2.98
N TRP A 157 -15.01 1.23 3.77
CA TRP A 157 -13.62 1.63 3.59
C TRP A 157 -13.09 1.23 2.22
N GLN A 158 -13.33 -0.02 1.80
CA GLN A 158 -12.91 -0.53 0.49
C GLN A 158 -13.56 0.25 -0.66
N ALA A 159 -14.88 0.52 -0.56
CA ALA A 159 -15.61 1.31 -1.55
C ALA A 159 -15.03 2.73 -1.67
N ARG A 160 -14.78 3.42 -0.53
CA ARG A 160 -14.19 4.76 -0.52
C ARG A 160 -12.78 4.76 -1.12
N ARG A 161 -11.98 3.75 -0.80
CA ARG A 161 -10.66 3.60 -1.40
C ARG A 161 -10.72 3.35 -2.90
N GLY A 162 -11.65 2.50 -3.35
CA GLY A 162 -11.89 2.25 -4.78
C GLY A 162 -12.35 3.50 -5.53
N GLU A 163 -13.31 4.25 -4.97
CA GLU A 163 -13.77 5.52 -5.55
C GLU A 163 -12.63 6.57 -5.65
N ALA A 164 -11.77 6.66 -4.63
CA ALA A 164 -10.60 7.53 -4.66
C ALA A 164 -9.64 7.13 -5.78
N GLU A 165 -9.35 5.84 -5.92
CA GLU A 165 -8.43 5.34 -6.93
C GLU A 165 -8.96 5.57 -8.35
N ILE A 166 -10.23 5.27 -8.61
CA ILE A 166 -10.89 5.54 -9.89
C ILE A 166 -10.83 7.03 -10.22
N ALA A 167 -11.12 7.90 -9.25
CA ALA A 167 -11.06 9.34 -9.46
C ALA A 167 -9.62 9.83 -9.74
N ARG A 168 -8.63 9.24 -9.07
CA ARG A 168 -7.21 9.52 -9.31
C ARG A 168 -6.81 9.18 -10.74
N LEU A 169 -7.12 7.97 -11.21
CA LEU A 169 -6.79 7.52 -12.54
C LEU A 169 -7.50 8.36 -13.61
N ALA A 170 -8.78 8.69 -13.39
CA ALA A 170 -9.57 9.54 -14.30
C ALA A 170 -8.98 10.94 -14.51
N VAL A 171 -8.27 11.51 -13.52
CA VAL A 171 -7.54 12.77 -13.69
C VAL A 171 -6.46 12.62 -14.76
N PHE A 172 -5.63 11.59 -14.66
CA PHE A 172 -4.50 11.41 -15.58
C PHE A 172 -4.94 10.97 -16.97
N THR A 173 -5.94 10.11 -17.11
CA THR A 173 -6.51 9.78 -18.43
C THR A 173 -7.10 11.00 -19.11
N THR A 174 -7.89 11.83 -18.38
CA THR A 174 -8.45 13.08 -18.93
C THR A 174 -7.36 14.07 -19.36
N VAL A 175 -6.27 14.16 -18.57
CA VAL A 175 -5.14 15.03 -18.93
C VAL A 175 -4.42 14.49 -20.15
N GLY A 176 -4.16 13.17 -20.21
CA GLY A 176 -3.52 12.49 -21.34
C GLY A 176 -4.27 12.72 -22.65
N ASP A 177 -5.59 12.48 -22.66
CA ASP A 177 -6.45 12.68 -23.82
C ASP A 177 -6.42 14.11 -24.32
N LYS A 178 -6.72 15.08 -23.42
CA LYS A 178 -6.79 16.50 -23.79
C LYS A 178 -5.44 17.09 -24.18
N ALA A 179 -4.34 16.62 -23.56
CA ALA A 179 -3.02 17.07 -23.94
C ALA A 179 -2.60 16.52 -25.30
N ALA A 180 -2.99 15.30 -25.63
CA ALA A 180 -2.78 14.73 -26.96
C ALA A 180 -3.60 15.44 -28.05
N GLU A 181 -4.86 15.81 -27.76
CA GLU A 181 -5.71 16.60 -28.66
C GLU A 181 -5.16 18.01 -28.93
N ALA A 182 -4.50 18.62 -27.94
CA ALA A 182 -3.92 19.96 -28.04
C ALA A 182 -2.63 20.02 -28.87
N GLY A 183 -2.04 18.87 -29.19
CA GLY A 183 -0.87 18.76 -30.07
C GLY A 183 0.44 18.38 -29.37
N PRO A 184 1.52 18.17 -30.16
CA PRO A 184 2.75 17.52 -29.66
C PRO A 184 3.42 18.26 -28.49
N ALA A 185 3.49 19.59 -28.51
CA ALA A 185 4.10 20.38 -27.46
C ALA A 185 3.37 20.20 -26.10
N VAL A 186 2.04 20.22 -26.12
CA VAL A 186 1.21 20.03 -24.92
C VAL A 186 1.26 18.57 -24.48
N ALA A 187 1.29 17.61 -25.43
CA ALA A 187 1.45 16.20 -25.15
C ALA A 187 2.77 15.88 -24.45
N LEU A 188 3.90 16.53 -24.81
CA LEU A 188 5.16 16.37 -24.09
C LEU A 188 5.11 16.84 -22.64
N HIS A 189 4.44 17.96 -22.38
CA HIS A 189 4.19 18.43 -21.01
C HIS A 189 3.22 17.50 -20.27
N GLY A 190 2.22 16.95 -20.96
CA GLY A 190 1.31 15.93 -20.44
C GLY A 190 2.05 14.64 -20.05
N LEU A 191 2.97 14.17 -20.91
CA LEU A 191 3.85 13.03 -20.62
C LEU A 191 4.70 13.29 -19.37
N ALA A 192 5.35 14.46 -19.29
CA ALA A 192 6.14 14.84 -18.14
C ALA A 192 5.28 14.84 -16.84
N LEU A 193 4.05 15.32 -16.92
CA LEU A 193 3.11 15.32 -15.79
C LEU A 193 2.74 13.90 -15.35
N VAL A 194 2.40 13.01 -16.30
CA VAL A 194 2.10 11.59 -16.02
C VAL A 194 3.31 10.90 -15.40
N VAL A 195 4.51 11.13 -15.95
CA VAL A 195 5.74 10.53 -15.43
C VAL A 195 6.05 11.02 -14.01
N CYS A 196 6.01 12.32 -13.76
CA CYS A 196 6.40 12.89 -12.46
C CYS A 196 5.35 12.64 -11.36
N HIS A 197 4.06 12.83 -11.66
CA HIS A 197 3.00 12.86 -10.65
C HIS A 197 2.16 11.58 -10.56
N LEU A 198 2.25 10.68 -11.55
CA LEU A 198 1.60 9.38 -11.47
C LEU A 198 2.65 8.26 -11.39
N LEU A 199 3.46 8.08 -12.43
CA LEU A 199 4.37 6.95 -12.56
C LEU A 199 5.42 6.92 -11.44
N ASN A 200 6.23 7.99 -11.32
CA ASN A 200 7.31 8.05 -10.32
C ASN A 200 6.78 8.12 -8.88
N ASP A 201 5.67 8.85 -8.66
CA ASP A 201 5.02 8.90 -7.34
C ASP A 201 4.57 7.51 -6.90
N GLN A 202 3.86 6.78 -7.76
CA GLN A 202 3.39 5.43 -7.43
C GLN A 202 4.52 4.41 -7.32
N ARG A 203 5.49 4.46 -8.20
CA ARG A 203 6.69 3.62 -8.14
C ARG A 203 7.44 3.78 -6.81
N ASN A 204 7.67 5.02 -6.38
CA ASN A 204 8.34 5.32 -5.12
C ASN A 204 7.49 4.88 -3.91
N TRP A 205 6.18 5.11 -3.97
CA TRP A 205 5.25 4.71 -2.93
C TRP A 205 5.19 3.18 -2.78
N LEU A 206 5.05 2.45 -3.89
CA LEU A 206 5.00 0.98 -3.90
C LEU A 206 6.30 0.38 -3.37
N GLY A 207 7.47 0.90 -3.79
CA GLY A 207 8.78 0.45 -3.31
C GLY A 207 8.94 0.68 -1.80
N ALA A 208 8.59 1.86 -1.31
CA ALA A 208 8.63 2.17 0.12
C ALA A 208 7.65 1.31 0.92
N ARG A 209 6.49 0.97 0.37
CA ARG A 209 5.51 0.07 1.00
C ARG A 209 6.00 -1.38 1.00
N ALA A 210 6.51 -1.89 -0.12
CA ALA A 210 7.07 -3.24 -0.22
C ALA A 210 8.16 -3.45 0.85
N LEU A 211 9.10 -2.51 0.97
CA LEU A 211 10.16 -2.57 1.97
C LEU A 211 9.64 -2.59 3.41
N ARG A 212 8.65 -1.73 3.72
CA ARG A 212 8.03 -1.68 5.05
C ARG A 212 7.33 -2.99 5.41
N HIS A 213 6.54 -3.55 4.49
CA HIS A 213 5.84 -4.80 4.68
C HIS A 213 6.81 -5.98 4.82
N ARG A 214 7.89 -6.02 4.02
CA ARG A 214 8.95 -7.03 4.15
C ARG A 214 9.61 -6.99 5.52
N LYS A 215 10.02 -5.81 5.98
CA LYS A 215 10.62 -5.63 7.32
C LYS A 215 9.65 -6.01 8.45
N SER A 216 8.37 -5.67 8.32
CA SER A 216 7.32 -6.04 9.27
C SER A 216 7.13 -7.55 9.32
N SER A 217 7.04 -8.22 8.16
CA SER A 217 6.91 -9.69 8.05
C SER A 217 8.10 -10.42 8.66
N GLU A 218 9.34 -9.99 8.38
CA GLU A 218 10.55 -10.56 8.97
C GLU A 218 10.55 -10.44 10.50
N THR A 219 10.20 -9.27 11.02
CA THR A 219 10.15 -9.02 12.46
C THR A 219 9.10 -9.89 13.12
N THR A 220 7.88 -9.96 12.55
CA THR A 220 6.78 -10.78 13.06
C THR A 220 7.13 -12.26 13.02
N SER A 221 7.77 -12.73 11.93
CA SER A 221 8.22 -14.13 11.79
C SER A 221 9.30 -14.50 12.83
N ARG A 222 10.27 -13.63 13.08
CA ARG A 222 11.31 -13.86 14.10
C ARG A 222 10.72 -13.98 15.51
N TRP A 223 9.85 -13.02 15.89
CA TRP A 223 9.18 -13.06 17.19
C TRP A 223 8.23 -14.26 17.32
N GLY A 224 7.47 -14.57 16.27
CA GLY A 224 6.60 -15.74 16.21
C GLY A 224 7.39 -17.04 16.35
N GLY A 225 8.55 -17.17 15.71
CA GLY A 225 9.44 -18.32 15.83
C GLY A 225 9.97 -18.51 17.25
N LEU A 226 10.49 -17.45 17.88
CA LEU A 226 10.94 -17.48 19.27
C LEU A 226 9.80 -17.84 20.24
N ALA A 227 8.63 -17.24 20.04
CA ALA A 227 7.46 -17.48 20.87
C ALA A 227 6.96 -18.92 20.74
N ASN A 228 6.95 -19.50 19.55
CA ASN A 228 6.63 -20.91 19.32
C ASN A 228 7.64 -21.84 20.01
N ALA A 229 8.93 -21.52 19.96
CA ALA A 229 9.95 -22.29 20.66
C ALA A 229 9.72 -22.27 22.19
N LEU A 230 9.42 -21.09 22.76
CA LEU A 230 9.07 -20.96 24.19
C LEU A 230 7.78 -21.73 24.52
N ALA A 231 6.76 -21.66 23.69
CA ALA A 231 5.51 -22.40 23.87
C ALA A 231 5.75 -23.91 23.85
N PHE A 232 6.60 -24.41 22.95
CA PHE A 232 6.97 -25.81 22.87
C PHE A 232 7.75 -26.27 24.10
N ILE A 233 8.76 -25.51 24.52
CA ILE A 233 9.55 -25.80 25.72
C ILE A 233 8.66 -25.83 26.96
N GLY A 234 7.76 -24.86 27.12
CA GLY A 234 6.84 -24.78 28.24
C GLY A 234 5.79 -25.90 28.23
N GLY A 235 5.25 -26.24 27.06
CA GLY A 235 4.29 -27.33 26.90
C GLY A 235 4.91 -28.72 27.15
N SER A 236 6.07 -28.96 26.56
CA SER A 236 6.84 -30.22 26.80
C SER A 236 7.41 -30.29 28.21
N GLY A 237 7.87 -29.16 28.73
CA GLY A 237 8.35 -29.00 30.09
C GLY A 237 7.29 -29.32 31.14
N ALA A 238 6.03 -28.98 30.91
CA ALA A 238 4.93 -29.30 31.82
C ALA A 238 4.79 -30.80 32.10
N ILE A 239 5.06 -31.65 31.08
CA ILE A 239 5.04 -33.12 31.20
C ILE A 239 6.20 -33.57 32.08
N ILE A 240 7.38 -33.00 31.90
CA ILE A 240 8.58 -33.36 32.66
C ILE A 240 8.49 -32.83 34.10
N VAL A 241 7.97 -31.63 34.28
CA VAL A 241 7.86 -30.92 35.57
C VAL A 241 6.82 -31.55 36.50
N SER A 242 5.81 -32.25 35.96
CA SER A 242 4.92 -33.05 36.80
C SER A 242 5.65 -34.12 37.60
N GLN A 243 6.86 -34.52 37.16
CA GLN A 243 7.75 -35.51 37.81
C GLN A 243 8.84 -34.86 38.69
N VAL A 244 9.11 -33.56 38.54
CA VAL A 244 10.20 -32.88 39.24
C VAL A 244 9.67 -31.67 39.99
N LYS A 245 9.74 -31.66 41.31
CA LYS A 245 9.32 -30.49 42.13
C LYS A 245 10.12 -29.25 41.71
N GLY A 246 9.48 -28.29 41.06
CA GLY A 246 10.07 -26.97 41.06
C GLY A 246 10.08 -26.09 39.84
N SER A 247 9.29 -26.32 38.75
CA SER A 247 9.42 -25.42 37.61
C SER A 247 8.10 -24.92 37.00
N VAL A 248 7.25 -24.35 37.83
CA VAL A 248 6.05 -23.61 37.44
C VAL A 248 6.37 -22.49 36.44
N TRP A 249 7.56 -21.90 36.54
CA TRP A 249 8.03 -20.84 35.66
C TRP A 249 8.26 -21.31 34.19
N ILE A 250 8.57 -22.60 34.00
CA ILE A 250 8.65 -23.18 32.63
C ILE A 250 7.27 -23.21 31.99
N VAL A 251 6.25 -23.60 32.74
CA VAL A 251 4.85 -23.60 32.30
C VAL A 251 4.40 -22.17 31.97
N PHE A 252 4.70 -21.21 32.85
CA PHE A 252 4.42 -19.80 32.63
C PHE A 252 5.09 -19.28 31.36
N ALA A 253 6.37 -19.56 31.15
CA ALA A 253 7.10 -19.18 29.94
C ALA A 253 6.44 -19.78 28.68
N GLY A 254 5.93 -21.01 28.75
CA GLY A 254 5.17 -21.64 27.66
C GLY A 254 3.87 -20.94 27.35
N VAL A 255 3.10 -20.55 28.36
CA VAL A 255 1.84 -19.79 28.17
C VAL A 255 2.11 -18.40 27.57
N VAL A 256 3.14 -17.70 28.08
CA VAL A 256 3.56 -16.42 27.52
C VAL A 256 4.01 -16.57 26.06
N GLY A 257 4.81 -17.61 25.76
CA GLY A 257 5.21 -17.95 24.39
C GLY A 257 3.99 -18.17 23.49
N ALA A 258 3.02 -18.98 23.93
CA ALA A 258 1.79 -19.23 23.18
C ALA A 258 0.98 -17.95 22.93
N ALA A 259 0.86 -17.07 23.93
CA ALA A 259 0.14 -15.77 23.78
C ALA A 259 0.84 -14.85 22.77
N ILE A 260 2.17 -14.78 22.79
CA ILE A 260 2.95 -13.99 21.82
C ILE A 260 2.87 -14.63 20.42
N ALA A 261 2.94 -15.94 20.30
CA ALA A 261 2.80 -16.65 19.02
C ALA A 261 1.42 -16.41 18.40
N ALA A 262 0.36 -16.49 19.20
CA ALA A 262 -1.00 -16.18 18.76
C ALA A 262 -1.14 -14.71 18.30
N TYR A 263 -0.54 -13.75 19.04
CA TYR A 263 -0.48 -12.35 18.63
C TYR A 263 0.21 -12.18 17.27
N ALA A 264 1.39 -12.81 17.08
CA ALA A 264 2.15 -12.73 15.85
C ALA A 264 1.37 -13.32 14.66
N THR A 265 0.72 -14.47 14.85
CA THR A 265 -0.11 -15.13 13.83
C THR A 265 -1.32 -14.29 13.45
N ASN A 266 -2.05 -13.75 14.44
CA ASN A 266 -3.19 -12.88 14.19
C ASN A 266 -2.79 -11.60 13.47
N ARG A 267 -1.66 -11.01 13.85
CA ARG A 267 -1.11 -9.82 13.19
C ARG A 267 -0.75 -10.11 11.73
N ASP A 268 -0.07 -11.22 11.46
CA ASP A 268 0.30 -11.61 10.09
C ASP A 268 -0.93 -11.89 9.24
N ALA A 269 -1.93 -12.59 9.77
CA ALA A 269 -3.21 -12.82 9.10
C ALA A 269 -3.95 -11.52 8.75
N LEU A 270 -3.92 -10.53 9.66
CA LEU A 270 -4.56 -9.23 9.47
C LEU A 270 -3.84 -8.35 8.45
N LEU A 271 -2.52 -8.23 8.57
CA LEU A 271 -1.71 -7.32 7.76
C LEU A 271 -1.27 -7.94 6.44
N ARG A 272 -1.18 -9.27 6.36
CA ARG A 272 -0.69 -10.02 5.19
C ARG A 272 0.62 -9.43 4.63
N ASP A 273 1.52 -9.05 5.54
CA ASP A 273 2.70 -8.27 5.22
C ASP A 273 3.53 -8.88 4.08
N ARG A 274 3.76 -10.20 4.10
CA ARG A 274 4.52 -10.90 3.06
C ARG A 274 3.83 -10.82 1.68
N ALA A 275 2.54 -11.14 1.63
CA ALA A 275 1.78 -11.10 0.37
C ALA A 275 1.68 -9.67 -0.19
N ASN A 276 1.54 -8.67 0.68
CA ASN A 276 1.53 -7.27 0.29
C ASN A 276 2.90 -6.80 -0.21
N ALA A 277 4.00 -7.22 0.45
CA ALA A 277 5.36 -6.92 -0.01
C ALA A 277 5.61 -7.45 -1.43
N ASP A 278 5.30 -8.73 -1.67
CA ASP A 278 5.50 -9.38 -2.96
C ASP A 278 4.64 -8.73 -4.07
N ARG A 279 3.40 -8.35 -3.75
CA ARG A 279 2.51 -7.67 -4.70
C ARG A 279 3.02 -6.27 -5.06
N TYR A 280 3.39 -5.46 -4.08
CA TYR A 280 3.90 -4.11 -4.32
C TYR A 280 5.24 -4.12 -5.06
N GLU A 281 6.11 -5.08 -4.79
CA GLU A 281 7.36 -5.26 -5.53
C GLU A 281 7.11 -5.60 -7.00
N LYS A 282 6.18 -6.53 -7.29
CA LYS A 282 5.80 -6.85 -8.68
C LYS A 282 5.23 -5.64 -9.41
N ALA A 283 4.35 -4.89 -8.77
CA ALA A 283 3.79 -3.68 -9.36
C ALA A 283 4.86 -2.61 -9.60
N GLN A 284 5.81 -2.43 -8.66
CA GLN A 284 6.93 -1.53 -8.83
C GLN A 284 7.79 -1.92 -10.05
N VAL A 285 8.16 -3.20 -10.17
CA VAL A 285 8.97 -3.70 -11.32
C VAL A 285 8.24 -3.47 -12.65
N ALA A 286 6.93 -3.66 -12.67
CA ALA A 286 6.14 -3.38 -13.87
C ALA A 286 6.13 -1.86 -14.22
N LEU A 287 6.03 -0.98 -13.22
CA LEU A 287 6.15 0.47 -13.41
C LEU A 287 7.59 0.87 -13.84
N ASP A 288 8.63 0.20 -13.35
CA ASP A 288 10.01 0.39 -13.81
C ASP A 288 10.16 0.08 -15.30
N GLY A 289 9.49 -0.99 -15.78
CA GLY A 289 9.43 -1.31 -17.21
C GLY A 289 8.76 -0.22 -18.06
N LEU A 290 7.66 0.38 -17.55
CA LEU A 290 7.01 1.52 -18.22
C LEU A 290 7.89 2.78 -18.17
N ALA A 291 8.56 3.05 -17.06
CA ALA A 291 9.47 4.18 -16.93
C ALA A 291 10.61 4.09 -17.96
N GLY A 292 11.13 2.90 -18.25
CA GLY A 292 12.15 2.69 -19.28
C GLY A 292 11.69 3.01 -20.70
N ARG A 293 10.40 3.15 -20.97
CA ARG A 293 9.84 3.48 -22.29
C ARG A 293 9.52 4.97 -22.48
N THR A 294 9.74 5.79 -21.46
CA THR A 294 9.35 7.21 -21.47
C THR A 294 10.00 7.99 -22.61
N ASP A 295 11.31 7.75 -22.87
CA ASP A 295 12.04 8.43 -23.94
C ASP A 295 11.55 8.01 -25.33
N GLU A 296 11.19 6.73 -25.52
CA GLU A 296 10.58 6.23 -26.76
C GLU A 296 9.25 6.95 -27.03
N VAL A 297 8.39 7.05 -26.03
CA VAL A 297 7.09 7.74 -26.11
C VAL A 297 7.31 9.22 -26.42
N ALA A 298 8.28 9.89 -25.77
CA ALA A 298 8.59 11.28 -26.05
C ALA A 298 9.07 11.47 -27.50
N ALA A 299 9.88 10.56 -28.03
CA ALA A 299 10.32 10.60 -29.42
C ALA A 299 9.15 10.44 -30.41
N GLN A 300 8.19 9.54 -30.14
CA GLN A 300 6.98 9.37 -30.95
C GLN A 300 6.13 10.64 -30.96
N ILE A 301 5.91 11.26 -29.77
CA ILE A 301 5.19 12.53 -29.66
C ILE A 301 5.91 13.62 -30.47
N ALA A 302 7.23 13.72 -30.36
CA ALA A 302 8.02 14.69 -31.11
C ALA A 302 7.99 14.47 -32.62
N ALA A 303 7.82 13.21 -33.06
CA ALA A 303 7.60 12.86 -34.47
C ALA A 303 6.18 13.19 -35.00
N GLY A 304 5.30 13.75 -34.16
CA GLY A 304 3.94 14.13 -34.54
C GLY A 304 2.86 13.10 -34.21
N GLU A 305 3.16 12.14 -33.30
CA GLU A 305 2.24 11.11 -32.82
C GLU A 305 1.78 11.37 -31.38
N PRO A 306 1.00 12.42 -31.07
CA PRO A 306 0.62 12.77 -29.70
C PRO A 306 -0.25 11.69 -29.03
N LYS A 307 -0.89 10.80 -29.79
CA LYS A 307 -1.63 9.63 -29.27
C LYS A 307 -0.77 8.62 -28.53
N ALA A 308 0.55 8.65 -28.71
CA ALA A 308 1.48 7.84 -27.93
C ALA A 308 1.39 8.17 -26.42
N LEU A 309 1.07 9.43 -26.06
CA LEU A 309 0.77 9.82 -24.69
C LEU A 309 -0.46 9.07 -24.13
N VAL A 310 -1.53 8.99 -24.89
CA VAL A 310 -2.77 8.29 -24.47
C VAL A 310 -2.46 6.82 -24.20
N ALA A 311 -1.82 6.13 -25.14
CA ALA A 311 -1.45 4.73 -24.99
C ALA A 311 -0.53 4.49 -23.77
N PHE A 312 0.40 5.40 -23.52
CA PHE A 312 1.28 5.32 -22.35
C PHE A 312 0.52 5.54 -21.04
N THR A 313 -0.35 6.55 -20.99
CA THR A 313 -1.17 6.85 -19.82
C THR A 313 -2.11 5.70 -19.50
N ASP A 314 -2.76 5.10 -20.51
CA ASP A 314 -3.62 3.92 -20.37
C ASP A 314 -2.82 2.74 -19.82
N ALA A 315 -1.63 2.47 -20.33
CA ALA A 315 -0.79 1.39 -19.82
C ALA A 315 -0.43 1.56 -18.33
N VAL A 316 -0.12 2.79 -17.89
CA VAL A 316 0.16 3.09 -16.48
C VAL A 316 -1.10 2.95 -15.63
N THR A 317 -2.22 3.49 -16.08
CA THR A 317 -3.49 3.46 -15.33
C THR A 317 -4.07 2.05 -15.24
N ASP A 318 -3.99 1.24 -16.28
CA ASP A 318 -4.44 -0.16 -16.29
C ASP A 318 -3.62 -1.02 -15.33
N LEU A 319 -2.30 -0.81 -15.28
CA LEU A 319 -1.43 -1.50 -14.33
C LEU A 319 -1.84 -1.18 -12.89
N LEU A 320 -2.05 0.11 -12.57
CA LEU A 320 -2.45 0.55 -11.24
C LEU A 320 -3.87 0.08 -10.88
N ALA A 321 -4.80 0.09 -11.83
CA ALA A 321 -6.15 -0.45 -11.64
C ALA A 321 -6.12 -1.97 -11.36
N THR A 322 -5.26 -2.70 -12.07
CA THR A 322 -5.06 -4.14 -11.88
C THR A 322 -4.47 -4.44 -10.49
N GLU A 323 -3.46 -3.67 -10.05
CA GLU A 323 -2.90 -3.79 -8.68
C GLU A 323 -3.98 -3.55 -7.64
N HIS A 324 -4.77 -2.49 -7.79
CA HIS A 324 -5.85 -2.16 -6.87
C HIS A 324 -6.93 -3.26 -6.81
N LYS A 325 -7.31 -3.84 -7.95
CA LYS A 325 -8.24 -4.96 -8.01
C LYS A 325 -7.71 -6.18 -7.27
N GLN A 326 -6.45 -6.55 -7.48
CA GLN A 326 -5.80 -7.65 -6.75
C GLN A 326 -5.74 -7.40 -5.24
N TRP A 327 -5.58 -6.14 -4.83
CA TRP A 327 -5.63 -5.77 -3.42
C TRP A 327 -7.04 -6.00 -2.83
N LEU A 328 -8.10 -5.62 -3.53
CA LEU A 328 -9.49 -5.87 -3.11
C LEU A 328 -9.80 -7.36 -3.02
N GLU A 329 -9.42 -8.14 -4.03
CA GLU A 329 -9.62 -9.60 -4.05
C GLU A 329 -8.87 -10.28 -2.91
N GLY A 330 -7.64 -9.85 -2.63
CA GLY A 330 -6.85 -10.35 -1.51
C GLY A 330 -7.50 -10.09 -0.16
N THR A 331 -8.15 -8.95 0.03
CA THR A 331 -8.87 -8.60 1.27
C THR A 331 -10.13 -9.46 1.43
N ALA A 332 -10.92 -9.64 0.38
CA ALA A 332 -12.09 -10.49 0.38
C ALA A 332 -11.77 -11.97 0.70
N GLN A 333 -10.65 -12.48 0.19
CA GLN A 333 -10.18 -13.83 0.54
C GLN A 333 -9.79 -13.97 2.01
N ALA A 334 -9.18 -12.93 2.62
CA ALA A 334 -8.85 -12.93 4.04
C ALA A 334 -10.12 -12.95 4.90
N GLU A 335 -11.16 -12.21 4.53
CA GLU A 335 -12.46 -12.22 5.19
C GLU A 335 -13.14 -13.58 5.12
N ALA A 336 -13.11 -14.22 3.94
CA ALA A 336 -13.68 -15.56 3.76
C ALA A 336 -12.98 -16.62 4.62
N LEU A 337 -11.64 -16.55 4.77
CA LEU A 337 -10.87 -17.43 5.65
C LEU A 337 -11.22 -17.22 7.12
N LEU A 338 -11.34 -15.98 7.58
CA LEU A 338 -11.72 -15.66 8.96
C LEU A 338 -13.14 -16.15 9.27
N SER A 339 -14.08 -15.93 8.35
CA SER A 339 -15.47 -16.43 8.49
C SER A 339 -15.52 -17.96 8.59
N LYS A 340 -14.69 -18.66 7.81
CA LYS A 340 -14.58 -20.13 7.86
C LYS A 340 -14.01 -20.62 9.19
N LEU A 341 -13.00 -19.94 9.73
CA LEU A 341 -12.41 -20.22 11.04
C LEU A 341 -13.44 -20.00 12.18
N ASP A 342 -14.19 -18.91 12.14
CA ASP A 342 -15.25 -18.65 13.13
C ASP A 342 -16.36 -19.71 13.10
N ALA A 343 -16.74 -20.18 11.89
CA ALA A 343 -17.70 -21.28 11.74
C ALA A 343 -17.16 -22.59 12.33
N GLN A 344 -15.89 -22.90 12.11
CA GLN A 344 -15.24 -24.08 12.69
C GLN A 344 -15.14 -24.01 14.23
N LEU A 345 -14.81 -22.84 14.78
CA LEU A 345 -14.77 -22.63 16.24
C LEU A 345 -16.14 -22.79 16.88
N LYS A 346 -17.22 -22.27 16.27
CA LYS A 346 -18.59 -22.48 16.73
C LYS A 346 -18.97 -23.96 16.76
N GLN A 347 -18.66 -24.70 15.69
CA GLN A 347 -18.94 -26.14 15.63
C GLN A 347 -18.21 -26.96 16.71
N LEU A 348 -16.97 -26.53 17.06
CA LEU A 348 -16.20 -27.17 18.14
C LEU A 348 -16.78 -26.87 19.52
N THR A 349 -17.36 -25.68 19.70
CA THR A 349 -17.99 -25.26 20.96
C THR A 349 -19.35 -25.96 21.15
N GLU A 350 -20.15 -26.10 20.09
CA GLU A 350 -21.45 -26.78 20.12
C GLU A 350 -21.34 -28.30 20.30
N LYS A 351 -20.23 -28.91 19.88
CA LYS A 351 -19.98 -30.37 20.12
C LYS A 351 -19.55 -30.70 21.55
N LYS A 352 -19.24 -29.72 22.39
CA LYS A 352 -18.84 -29.89 23.79
C LYS A 352 -19.97 -29.69 24.80
N THR A 353 -21.09 -29.16 24.36
CA THR A 353 -22.35 -29.10 25.11
C THR A 353 -23.25 -30.28 24.77
#